data_1c7e7a3198a6caf61ab8046ca1734213
#
_entry.id   1c7e7a3198a6caf61ab8046ca1734213
#
_cell.length_a   1.000
_cell.length_b   1.000
_cell.length_c   1.000
_cell.angle_alpha   90.00
_cell.angle_beta   90.00
_cell.angle_gamma   90.00
#
_symmetry.space_group_name_H-M   'P 1'
#
loop_
_entity.id
_entity.type
_entity.pdbx_description
1 polymer ?
#
loop_
_entity_poly.entity_id
_entity_poly.type
_entity_poly.pdbx_seq_one_letter_code
_entity_poly.pdbx_strand_id
1 'polypeptide(L)'
;FAIFVEDSMMVSNLDVYAQAGQNNAFDTTISEIVVDDGILDLYLSAVKYGAGYAYAGPFLNGIEINLDQELSNDVIKSKYFSIASPYPNPFNNQLTIPIEVKKHGEVRAEIFNISGQLLDVVHSGYLRVGTYELIWDAKNYSSGLYIIQTSLDNKIKYEKTILLK
;
A
#
# COMPACT_ATOMS: atom_id res chain seq x y z
N PHE A 1 17.28 9.25 -17.91
CA PHE A 1 16.16 9.31 -16.97
C PHE A 1 16.42 8.42 -15.75
N ALA A 2 15.62 8.54 -14.72
CA ALA A 2 15.65 7.69 -13.54
C ALA A 2 14.35 6.88 -13.45
N ILE A 3 14.43 5.68 -12.89
CA ILE A 3 13.29 4.80 -12.62
C ILE A 3 13.13 4.64 -11.11
N PHE A 4 11.95 4.94 -10.63
CA PHE A 4 11.53 4.71 -9.26
C PHE A 4 10.47 3.62 -9.26
N VAL A 5 10.60 2.69 -8.34
CA VAL A 5 9.59 1.67 -8.10
C VAL A 5 9.30 1.68 -6.60
N GLU A 6 8.02 1.72 -6.26
CA GLU A 6 7.61 2.06 -4.92
C GLU A 6 8.26 3.40 -4.52
N ASP A 7 8.60 3.63 -3.32
CA ASP A 7 9.28 4.87 -2.89
C ASP A 7 10.81 4.88 -3.11
N SER A 8 11.32 3.95 -3.93
CA SER A 8 12.77 3.73 -4.07
C SER A 8 13.27 4.01 -5.48
N MET A 9 14.38 4.74 -5.59
CA MET A 9 15.07 4.92 -6.88
C MET A 9 15.87 3.66 -7.21
N MET A 10 15.41 2.90 -8.20
CA MET A 10 16.00 1.64 -8.62
C MET A 10 17.07 1.82 -9.70
N VAL A 11 16.87 2.79 -10.59
CA VAL A 11 17.82 3.11 -11.65
C VAL A 11 18.05 4.60 -11.69
N SER A 12 19.31 5.01 -11.61
CA SER A 12 19.72 6.41 -11.72
C SER A 12 20.40 6.69 -13.06
N ASN A 13 20.15 7.85 -13.63
CA ASN A 13 20.84 8.35 -14.83
C ASN A 13 20.89 7.37 -16.00
N LEU A 14 19.78 6.68 -16.30
CA LEU A 14 19.71 5.76 -17.42
C LEU A 14 19.82 6.55 -18.74
N ASP A 15 20.86 6.27 -19.50
CA ASP A 15 21.07 6.74 -20.86
C ASP A 15 20.99 5.54 -21.79
N VAL A 16 19.81 5.33 -22.41
CA VAL A 16 19.56 4.19 -23.29
C VAL A 16 20.45 4.23 -24.52
N TYR A 17 20.74 5.45 -25.05
CA TYR A 17 21.62 5.59 -26.18
C TYR A 17 23.07 5.18 -25.86
N ALA A 18 23.56 5.56 -24.69
CA ALA A 18 24.88 5.17 -24.23
C ALA A 18 25.01 3.66 -23.98
N GLN A 19 23.90 3.02 -23.55
CA GLN A 19 23.88 1.59 -23.25
C GLN A 19 23.70 0.71 -24.49
N ALA A 20 22.77 1.07 -25.37
CA ALA A 20 22.36 0.22 -26.50
C ALA A 20 22.75 0.79 -27.89
N GLY A 21 23.09 2.06 -27.99
CA GLY A 21 23.33 2.73 -29.26
C GLY A 21 22.04 3.17 -29.97
N GLN A 22 22.21 3.72 -31.18
CA GLN A 22 21.10 4.23 -31.95
C GLN A 22 20.25 3.10 -32.57
N ASN A 23 18.92 3.22 -32.44
CA ASN A 23 17.93 2.30 -33.02
C ASN A 23 18.00 0.86 -32.49
N ASN A 24 18.63 0.65 -31.33
CA ASN A 24 18.64 -0.65 -30.66
C ASN A 24 17.67 -0.67 -29.49
N ALA A 25 17.08 -1.83 -29.25
CA ALA A 25 16.27 -2.06 -28.06
C ALA A 25 17.18 -2.14 -26.81
N PHE A 26 16.65 -1.69 -25.70
CA PHE A 26 17.30 -1.79 -24.40
C PHE A 26 16.27 -2.31 -23.38
N ASP A 27 16.60 -3.41 -22.75
CA ASP A 27 15.80 -3.98 -21.68
C ASP A 27 16.56 -3.87 -20.35
N THR A 28 15.85 -3.60 -19.28
CA THR A 28 16.39 -3.62 -17.93
C THR A 28 15.42 -4.34 -17.00
N THR A 29 15.98 -5.18 -16.16
CA THR A 29 15.21 -5.91 -15.14
C THR A 29 15.45 -5.29 -13.79
N ILE A 30 14.39 -5.06 -13.05
CA ILE A 30 14.42 -4.63 -11.66
C ILE A 30 13.80 -5.77 -10.85
N SER A 31 14.54 -6.31 -9.90
CA SER A 31 14.14 -7.45 -9.07
C SER A 31 14.00 -7.05 -7.60
N GLU A 32 13.49 -7.97 -6.81
CA GLU A 32 13.32 -7.80 -5.36
C GLU A 32 12.41 -6.63 -4.96
N ILE A 33 11.40 -6.34 -5.81
CA ILE A 33 10.38 -5.34 -5.49
C ILE A 33 9.34 -5.96 -4.57
N VAL A 34 9.10 -5.30 -3.45
CA VAL A 34 8.05 -5.67 -2.51
C VAL A 34 6.90 -4.68 -2.67
N VAL A 35 5.76 -5.17 -3.15
CA VAL A 35 4.50 -4.42 -3.23
C VAL A 35 3.68 -4.79 -2.00
N ASP A 36 3.55 -3.89 -1.04
CA ASP A 36 2.96 -4.21 0.27
C ASP A 36 1.53 -3.68 0.44
N ASP A 37 1.04 -2.86 -0.49
CA ASP A 37 -0.32 -2.33 -0.48
C ASP A 37 -1.20 -2.85 -1.64
N GLY A 38 -0.63 -3.73 -2.49
CA GLY A 38 -1.32 -4.30 -3.64
C GLY A 38 -1.34 -3.40 -4.88
N ILE A 39 -0.64 -2.26 -4.84
CA ILE A 39 -0.50 -1.32 -5.96
C ILE A 39 0.99 -1.19 -6.26
N LEU A 40 1.38 -1.50 -7.49
CA LEU A 40 2.75 -1.28 -7.95
C LEU A 40 2.90 0.15 -8.47
N ASP A 41 3.63 0.97 -7.73
CA ASP A 41 3.93 2.34 -8.12
C ASP A 41 5.20 2.39 -8.99
N LEU A 42 5.07 2.86 -10.23
CA LEU A 42 6.19 3.07 -11.14
C LEU A 42 6.26 4.53 -11.59
N TYR A 43 7.38 5.17 -11.31
CA TYR A 43 7.60 6.55 -11.71
C TYR A 43 8.88 6.70 -12.53
N LEU A 44 8.77 7.36 -13.69
CA LEU A 44 9.88 7.68 -14.58
C LEU A 44 10.16 9.18 -14.54
N SER A 45 11.36 9.57 -14.15
CA SER A 45 11.77 10.96 -14.04
C SER A 45 12.79 11.33 -15.09
N ALA A 46 12.52 12.39 -15.86
CA ALA A 46 13.50 12.96 -16.76
C ALA A 46 14.66 13.58 -15.97
N VAL A 47 15.88 13.29 -16.40
CA VAL A 47 17.09 13.93 -15.86
C VAL A 47 17.49 15.08 -16.78
N LYS A 48 17.77 16.25 -16.20
CA LYS A 48 18.21 17.42 -16.96
C LYS A 48 19.68 17.25 -17.38
N TYR A 49 19.93 17.10 -18.66
CA TYR A 49 21.28 17.13 -19.21
C TYR A 49 21.61 18.56 -19.67
N GLY A 50 22.51 19.25 -18.94
CA GLY A 50 23.21 20.46 -19.35
C GLY A 50 22.38 21.67 -19.84
N ALA A 51 23.01 22.81 -19.93
CA ALA A 51 22.40 24.00 -20.57
C ALA A 51 22.36 23.82 -22.10
N GLY A 52 21.16 23.71 -22.66
CA GLY A 52 20.96 23.71 -24.12
C GLY A 52 20.40 22.46 -24.76
N TYR A 53 20.17 21.38 -24.01
CA TYR A 53 19.51 20.18 -24.54
C TYR A 53 18.02 20.15 -24.19
N ALA A 54 17.21 19.82 -25.21
CA ALA A 54 15.78 19.59 -24.99
C ALA A 54 15.59 18.43 -24.00
N TYR A 55 14.60 18.53 -23.13
CA TYR A 55 14.19 17.44 -22.26
C TYR A 55 13.72 16.28 -23.14
N ALA A 56 14.53 15.23 -23.27
CA ALA A 56 14.03 13.95 -23.75
C ALA A 56 13.33 13.28 -22.58
N GLY A 57 12.02 13.16 -22.66
CA GLY A 57 11.25 12.39 -21.68
C GLY A 57 11.63 10.91 -21.74
N PRO A 58 11.41 10.15 -20.69
CA PRO A 58 11.57 8.70 -20.74
C PRO A 58 10.55 8.11 -21.71
N PHE A 59 11.01 7.16 -22.53
CA PHE A 59 10.14 6.37 -23.39
C PHE A 59 10.08 4.95 -22.84
N LEU A 60 8.88 4.45 -22.66
CA LEU A 60 8.62 3.10 -22.22
C LEU A 60 7.74 2.42 -23.26
N ASN A 61 8.24 1.35 -23.91
CA ASN A 61 7.51 0.62 -24.93
C ASN A 61 6.74 -0.59 -24.37
N GLY A 62 7.13 -1.08 -23.21
CA GLY A 62 6.47 -2.19 -22.54
C GLY A 62 6.98 -2.39 -21.12
N ILE A 63 6.15 -3.02 -20.32
CA ILE A 63 6.48 -3.49 -18.98
C ILE A 63 6.03 -4.94 -18.91
N GLU A 64 6.90 -5.80 -18.43
CA GLU A 64 6.58 -7.15 -18.06
C GLU A 64 6.73 -7.29 -16.54
N ILE A 65 5.70 -7.81 -15.87
CA ILE A 65 5.70 -8.03 -14.42
C ILE A 65 5.63 -9.53 -14.19
N ASN A 66 6.69 -10.06 -13.59
CA ASN A 66 6.78 -11.47 -13.24
C ASN A 66 6.75 -11.61 -11.71
N LEU A 67 5.89 -12.49 -11.22
CA LEU A 67 5.89 -12.90 -9.81
C LEU A 67 6.91 -14.03 -9.65
N ASP A 68 8.03 -13.74 -9.01
CA ASP A 68 9.09 -14.73 -8.80
C ASP A 68 8.77 -15.80 -7.75
N GLN A 69 7.79 -15.53 -6.90
CA GLN A 69 7.29 -16.50 -5.90
C GLN A 69 5.82 -16.29 -5.62
N GLU A 70 5.09 -17.39 -5.44
CA GLU A 70 3.88 -17.38 -4.60
C GLU A 70 4.32 -17.03 -3.18
N LEU A 71 4.21 -15.76 -2.81
CA LEU A 71 4.41 -15.34 -1.43
C LEU A 71 3.33 -16.04 -0.60
N SER A 72 3.73 -17.01 0.20
CA SER A 72 2.88 -17.52 1.26
C SER A 72 2.36 -16.31 2.06
N ASN A 73 1.08 -16.31 2.41
CA ASN A 73 0.37 -15.22 3.11
C ASN A 73 1.06 -14.66 4.37
N ASP A 74 2.17 -15.27 4.81
CA ASP A 74 2.93 -14.92 6.00
C ASP A 74 4.04 -13.86 5.79
N VAL A 75 4.37 -13.47 4.56
CA VAL A 75 5.58 -12.68 4.30
C VAL A 75 5.31 -11.21 3.92
N ILE A 76 4.10 -10.86 3.51
CA ILE A 76 3.76 -9.45 3.24
C ILE A 76 3.40 -8.74 4.55
N LYS A 77 4.38 -8.60 5.43
CA LYS A 77 4.25 -7.64 6.55
C LYS A 77 4.43 -6.25 5.95
N SER A 78 3.35 -5.51 5.85
CA SER A 78 3.38 -4.11 5.39
C SER A 78 4.50 -3.32 6.06
N LYS A 79 5.23 -2.55 5.27
CA LYS A 79 6.32 -1.67 5.70
C LYS A 79 5.83 -0.55 6.64
N TYR A 80 4.59 -0.16 6.52
CA TYR A 80 4.01 0.99 7.22
C TYR A 80 3.18 0.61 8.43
N PHE A 81 2.26 -0.32 8.25
CA PHE A 81 1.42 -0.85 9.32
C PHE A 81 0.87 -2.22 8.95
N SER A 82 0.49 -3.00 9.95
CA SER A 82 -0.25 -4.24 9.77
C SER A 82 -1.48 -4.27 10.66
N ILE A 83 -2.52 -4.93 10.18
CA ILE A 83 -3.72 -5.22 10.96
C ILE A 83 -3.73 -6.74 11.14
N ALA A 84 -3.79 -7.20 12.38
CA ALA A 84 -4.08 -8.59 12.65
C ALA A 84 -5.60 -8.82 12.56
N SER A 85 -6.02 -10.07 12.38
CA SER A 85 -7.44 -10.39 12.30
C SER A 85 -8.21 -9.84 13.50
N PRO A 86 -9.25 -9.02 13.28
CA PRO A 86 -10.07 -8.49 14.35
C PRO A 86 -10.74 -9.62 15.15
N TYR A 87 -10.83 -9.45 16.47
CA TYR A 87 -11.37 -10.47 17.35
C TYR A 87 -12.28 -9.92 18.45
N PRO A 88 -13.23 -10.76 18.92
CA PRO A 88 -13.67 -12.02 18.32
C PRO A 88 -14.33 -11.80 16.97
N ASN A 89 -14.31 -12.78 16.07
CA ASN A 89 -15.04 -12.72 14.79
C ASN A 89 -15.62 -14.11 14.48
N PRO A 90 -16.95 -14.32 14.50
CA PRO A 90 -17.99 -13.32 14.75
C PRO A 90 -17.97 -12.74 16.18
N PHE A 91 -18.49 -11.52 16.34
CA PHE A 91 -18.55 -10.82 17.63
C PHE A 91 -19.99 -10.40 17.97
N ASN A 92 -20.24 -10.00 19.23
CA ASN A 92 -21.55 -9.57 19.67
C ASN A 92 -21.64 -8.05 19.88
N ASN A 93 -20.95 -7.51 20.88
CA ASN A 93 -21.07 -6.10 21.24
C ASN A 93 -19.82 -5.28 20.94
N GLN A 94 -18.65 -5.89 21.13
CA GLN A 94 -17.36 -5.21 20.96
C GLN A 94 -16.43 -6.03 20.10
N LEU A 95 -15.69 -5.33 19.27
CA LEU A 95 -14.65 -5.89 18.42
C LEU A 95 -13.33 -5.20 18.71
N THR A 96 -12.29 -5.98 18.91
CA THR A 96 -10.92 -5.48 19.00
C THR A 96 -10.27 -5.54 17.62
N ILE A 97 -9.67 -4.44 17.21
CA ILE A 97 -8.95 -4.29 15.95
C ILE A 97 -7.47 -4.05 16.29
N PRO A 98 -6.62 -5.10 16.23
CA PRO A 98 -5.21 -4.97 16.53
C PRO A 98 -4.46 -4.33 15.37
N ILE A 99 -3.70 -3.28 15.64
CA ILE A 99 -2.90 -2.56 14.64
C ILE A 99 -1.46 -2.48 15.13
N GLU A 100 -0.52 -2.87 14.28
CA GLU A 100 0.90 -2.61 14.48
C GLU A 100 1.33 -1.47 13.56
N VAL A 101 1.70 -0.33 14.12
CA VAL A 101 2.22 0.83 13.40
C VAL A 101 3.73 0.74 13.35
N LYS A 102 4.30 0.64 12.15
CA LYS A 102 5.75 0.52 11.92
C LYS A 102 6.40 1.83 11.50
N LYS A 103 5.61 2.74 10.95
CA LYS A 103 5.98 4.11 10.65
C LYS A 103 4.94 5.03 11.26
N HIS A 104 5.37 6.03 12.02
CA HIS A 104 4.45 7.01 12.61
C HIS A 104 3.71 7.81 11.53
N GLY A 105 2.46 8.17 11.76
CA GLY A 105 1.64 8.92 10.81
C GLY A 105 0.20 9.09 11.29
N GLU A 106 -0.61 9.72 10.45
CA GLU A 106 -2.05 9.84 10.66
C GLU A 106 -2.71 8.48 10.41
N VAL A 107 -3.28 7.89 11.45
CA VAL A 107 -4.03 6.64 11.36
C VAL A 107 -5.52 6.93 11.46
N ARG A 108 -6.28 6.31 10.56
CA ARG A 108 -7.74 6.35 10.60
C ARG A 108 -8.30 4.94 10.46
N ALA A 109 -9.19 4.56 11.38
CA ALA A 109 -9.90 3.29 11.35
C ALA A 109 -11.40 3.55 11.30
N GLU A 110 -12.04 3.09 10.24
CA GLU A 110 -13.42 3.39 9.86
C GLU A 110 -14.19 2.10 9.63
N ILE A 111 -15.49 2.14 9.96
CA ILE A 111 -16.40 1.02 9.79
C ILE A 111 -17.42 1.35 8.71
N PHE A 112 -17.56 0.45 7.75
CA PHE A 112 -18.50 0.56 6.65
C PHE A 112 -19.49 -0.62 6.63
N ASN A 113 -20.68 -0.37 6.12
CA ASN A 113 -21.58 -1.45 5.75
C ASN A 113 -21.24 -2.02 4.36
N ILE A 114 -21.95 -3.08 3.95
CA ILE A 114 -21.76 -3.72 2.63
C ILE A 114 -22.09 -2.82 1.44
N SER A 115 -22.81 -1.73 1.66
CA SER A 115 -23.13 -0.73 0.62
C SER A 115 -22.08 0.36 0.50
N GLY A 116 -20.96 0.26 1.28
CA GLY A 116 -19.88 1.25 1.27
C GLY A 116 -20.22 2.54 2.05
N GLN A 117 -21.28 2.54 2.84
CA GLN A 117 -21.64 3.69 3.68
C GLN A 117 -20.80 3.67 4.95
N LEU A 118 -20.16 4.78 5.27
CA LEU A 118 -19.45 4.98 6.53
C LEU A 118 -20.46 5.02 7.69
N LEU A 119 -20.22 4.18 8.69
CA LEU A 119 -21.08 4.03 9.86
C LEU A 119 -20.45 4.61 11.12
N ASP A 120 -19.13 4.41 11.28
CA ASP A 120 -18.43 4.81 12.49
C ASP A 120 -16.95 5.10 12.21
N VAL A 121 -16.33 5.90 13.09
CA VAL A 121 -14.89 6.18 13.08
C VAL A 121 -14.33 5.75 14.42
N VAL A 122 -13.68 4.59 14.44
CA VAL A 122 -13.11 3.99 15.66
C VAL A 122 -11.88 4.74 16.14
N HIS A 123 -11.08 5.22 15.20
CA HIS A 123 -9.90 6.03 15.47
C HIS A 123 -9.66 7.05 14.35
N SER A 124 -9.21 8.24 14.72
CA SER A 124 -8.70 9.26 13.79
C SER A 124 -7.67 10.12 14.53
N GLY A 125 -6.40 9.99 14.15
CA GLY A 125 -5.33 10.77 14.76
C GLY A 125 -3.95 10.17 14.54
N TYR A 126 -2.94 10.90 14.99
CA TYR A 126 -1.54 10.55 14.84
C TYR A 126 -1.13 9.44 15.82
N LEU A 127 -0.57 8.35 15.29
CA LEU A 127 0.01 7.28 16.07
C LEU A 127 1.53 7.19 15.88
N ARG A 128 2.22 6.84 16.95
CA ARG A 128 3.65 6.53 16.92
C ARG A 128 3.85 5.06 16.58
N VAL A 129 5.09 4.69 16.29
CA VAL A 129 5.47 3.28 16.13
C VAL A 129 5.12 2.51 17.40
N GLY A 130 4.39 1.40 17.24
CA GLY A 130 3.90 0.60 18.35
C GLY A 130 2.71 -0.26 17.97
N THR A 131 2.24 -1.07 18.93
CA THR A 131 1.05 -1.92 18.80
C THR A 131 -0.11 -1.28 19.54
N TYR A 132 -1.28 -1.26 18.92
CA TYR A 132 -2.50 -0.66 19.44
C TYR A 132 -3.66 -1.64 19.29
N GLU A 133 -4.59 -1.60 20.24
CA GLU A 133 -5.86 -2.29 20.20
C GLU A 133 -6.97 -1.25 20.12
N LEU A 134 -7.55 -1.08 18.95
CA LEU A 134 -8.70 -0.20 18.76
C LEU A 134 -9.97 -0.98 19.05
N ILE A 135 -10.91 -0.39 19.79
CA ILE A 135 -12.15 -1.06 20.19
C ILE A 135 -13.33 -0.40 19.50
N TRP A 136 -14.07 -1.18 18.73
CA TRP A 136 -15.35 -0.77 18.18
C TRP A 136 -16.50 -1.27 19.05
N ASP A 137 -17.31 -0.34 19.59
CA ASP A 137 -18.54 -0.65 20.33
C ASP A 137 -19.74 -0.67 19.37
N ALA A 138 -20.15 -1.88 19.00
CA ALA A 138 -21.20 -2.10 18.02
C ALA A 138 -22.60 -2.31 18.64
N LYS A 139 -22.83 -1.90 19.90
CA LYS A 139 -24.12 -2.12 20.61
C LYS A 139 -25.33 -1.58 19.84
N ASN A 140 -25.16 -0.49 19.09
CA ASN A 140 -26.26 0.17 18.39
C ASN A 140 -26.40 -0.26 16.92
N TYR A 141 -25.56 -1.21 16.45
CA TYR A 141 -25.58 -1.69 15.07
C TYR A 141 -26.29 -3.05 14.98
N SER A 142 -26.90 -3.34 13.85
CA SER A 142 -27.61 -4.59 13.59
C SER A 142 -26.66 -5.74 13.24
N SER A 143 -27.07 -7.00 13.47
CA SER A 143 -26.32 -8.16 12.97
C SER A 143 -26.07 -8.05 11.46
N GLY A 144 -24.86 -8.37 11.02
CA GLY A 144 -24.48 -8.26 9.61
C GLY A 144 -22.97 -8.30 9.37
N LEU A 145 -22.60 -8.21 8.10
CA LEU A 145 -21.22 -8.10 7.66
C LEU A 145 -20.81 -6.62 7.63
N TYR A 146 -19.65 -6.34 8.18
CA TYR A 146 -19.04 -5.01 8.22
C TYR A 146 -17.63 -5.05 7.64
N ILE A 147 -17.21 -3.93 7.06
CA ILE A 147 -15.88 -3.74 6.50
C ILE A 147 -15.16 -2.72 7.38
N ILE A 148 -14.00 -3.08 7.85
CA ILE A 148 -13.08 -2.21 8.57
C ILE A 148 -12.08 -1.70 7.56
N GLN A 149 -11.99 -0.38 7.39
CA GLN A 149 -10.96 0.28 6.61
C GLN A 149 -9.99 0.93 7.58
N THR A 150 -8.72 0.57 7.48
CA THR A 150 -7.67 1.25 8.23
C THR A 150 -6.70 1.89 7.25
N SER A 151 -6.40 3.15 7.46
CA SER A 151 -5.42 3.89 6.68
C SER A 151 -4.31 4.45 7.56
N LEU A 152 -3.10 4.50 7.03
CA LEU A 152 -1.99 5.28 7.55
C LEU A 152 -1.47 6.13 6.40
N ASP A 153 -1.61 7.45 6.54
CA ASP A 153 -1.37 8.40 5.46
C ASP A 153 -2.16 7.99 4.19
N ASN A 154 -1.47 7.61 3.10
CA ASN A 154 -2.09 7.20 1.84
C ASN A 154 -2.20 5.67 1.66
N LYS A 155 -1.78 4.89 2.65
CA LYS A 155 -1.82 3.42 2.58
C LYS A 155 -3.08 2.92 3.28
N ILE A 156 -3.86 2.04 2.62
CA ILE A 156 -5.16 1.57 3.10
C ILE A 156 -5.16 0.05 3.18
N LYS A 157 -5.79 -0.49 4.22
CA LYS A 157 -6.06 -1.93 4.39
C LYS A 157 -7.51 -2.16 4.79
N TYR A 158 -8.04 -3.31 4.37
CA TYR A 158 -9.41 -3.71 4.63
C TYR A 158 -9.46 -5.05 5.36
N GLU A 159 -10.34 -5.14 6.36
CA GLU A 159 -10.69 -6.37 7.05
C GLU A 159 -12.21 -6.55 7.09
N LYS A 160 -12.67 -7.79 7.19
CA LYS A 160 -14.10 -8.13 7.28
C LYS A 160 -14.43 -8.69 8.64
N THR A 161 -15.61 -8.32 9.16
CA THR A 161 -16.09 -8.84 10.44
C THR A 161 -17.59 -9.08 10.42
N ILE A 162 -18.05 -9.99 11.27
CA ILE A 162 -19.46 -10.37 11.37
C ILE A 162 -19.96 -10.08 12.78
N LEU A 163 -20.94 -9.19 12.86
CA LEU A 163 -21.68 -8.92 14.11
C LEU A 163 -22.86 -9.88 14.19
N LEU A 164 -22.95 -10.60 15.31
CA LEU A 164 -24.08 -11.48 15.65
C LEU A 164 -24.65 -11.05 17.00
N LYS A 165 -25.92 -10.67 17.00
CA LYS A 165 -26.72 -10.37 18.21
C LYS A 165 -27.77 -11.42 18.44
#